data_67a6ac25f02de312f6a920ab4a9785f6
#
_entry.id   67a6ac25f02de312f6a920ab4a9785f6
#
_cell.length_a   1.000
_cell.length_b   1.000
_cell.length_c   1.000
_cell.angle_alpha   90.00
_cell.angle_beta   90.00
_cell.angle_gamma   90.00
#
_symmetry.space_group_name_H-M   'P 1'
#
loop_
_entity.id
_entity.type
_entity.pdbx_description
1 polymer ?
#
loop_
_entity_poly.entity_id
_entity_poly.type
_entity_poly.pdbx_seq_one_letter_code
_entity_poly.pdbx_strand_id
1 'polypeptide(L)'
;MIINIKTKLYFVSLSIFIVLIDQFTKYLMFYNKKLFINKDFLLFKLDFVKNYGAAFNIFSGSRVFLSLISIFFSTLLIYLIFRKNTLNLFDLYSYSFILGGTIGNGIDRIYKGFVVDFINLNIINFPVFNIADISINIGFIILLYNIFKNNR
;
A
#
# COMPACT_ATOMS: atom_id res chain seq x y z
N MET A 1 -6.94 17.35 -19.65
CA MET A 1 -7.16 16.25 -20.61
C MET A 1 -8.39 15.47 -20.15
N ILE A 2 -9.35 15.21 -21.03
CA ILE A 2 -10.52 14.36 -20.69
C ILE A 2 -10.02 12.91 -20.63
N ILE A 3 -10.11 12.30 -19.48
CA ILE A 3 -9.67 10.92 -19.27
C ILE A 3 -10.80 9.97 -19.62
N ASN A 4 -10.56 9.10 -20.58
CA ASN A 4 -11.51 8.09 -21.01
C ASN A 4 -11.56 6.89 -20.04
N ILE A 5 -12.60 6.05 -20.18
CA ILE A 5 -12.81 4.89 -19.34
C ILE A 5 -11.65 3.87 -19.42
N LYS A 6 -11.03 3.70 -20.59
CA LYS A 6 -9.91 2.77 -20.79
C LYS A 6 -8.69 3.19 -19.94
N THR A 7 -8.41 4.50 -19.89
CA THR A 7 -7.34 5.03 -19.04
C THR A 7 -7.64 4.78 -17.56
N LYS A 8 -8.88 5.01 -17.11
CA LYS A 8 -9.27 4.73 -15.71
C LYS A 8 -9.12 3.24 -15.37
N LEU A 9 -9.54 2.34 -16.25
CA LEU A 9 -9.38 0.90 -16.09
C LEU A 9 -7.90 0.49 -16.05
N TYR A 10 -7.04 1.10 -16.86
CA TYR A 10 -5.59 0.87 -16.78
C TYR A 10 -5.05 1.18 -15.38
N PHE A 11 -5.45 2.30 -14.77
CA PHE A 11 -5.00 2.66 -13.43
C PHE A 11 -5.58 1.77 -12.33
N VAL A 12 -6.79 1.27 -12.49
CA VAL A 12 -7.33 0.24 -11.60
C VAL A 12 -6.56 -1.07 -11.75
N SER A 13 -6.19 -1.47 -12.97
CA SER A 13 -5.36 -2.67 -13.18
C SER A 13 -3.95 -2.53 -12.56
N LEU A 14 -3.38 -1.32 -12.55
CA LEU A 14 -2.15 -1.04 -11.81
C LEU A 14 -2.32 -1.27 -10.30
N SER A 15 -3.44 -0.82 -9.72
CA SER A 15 -3.73 -1.10 -8.30
C SER A 15 -3.84 -2.61 -8.03
N ILE A 16 -4.51 -3.35 -8.90
CA ILE A 16 -4.63 -4.82 -8.80
C ILE A 16 -3.25 -5.47 -8.86
N PHE A 17 -2.40 -5.03 -9.78
CA PHE A 17 -1.03 -5.55 -9.90
C PHE A 17 -0.21 -5.32 -8.62
N ILE A 18 -0.34 -4.15 -8.00
CA ILE A 18 0.30 -3.84 -6.72
C ILE A 18 -0.21 -4.79 -5.62
N VAL A 19 -1.52 -5.01 -5.53
CA VAL A 19 -2.11 -5.96 -4.58
C VAL A 19 -1.55 -7.37 -4.80
N LEU A 20 -1.46 -7.82 -6.04
CA LEU A 20 -0.93 -9.15 -6.35
C LEU A 20 0.53 -9.32 -5.91
N ILE A 21 1.39 -8.34 -6.20
CA ILE A 21 2.79 -8.37 -5.74
C ILE A 21 2.87 -8.35 -4.21
N ASP A 22 2.11 -7.47 -3.56
CA ASP A 22 2.08 -7.38 -2.10
C ASP A 22 1.66 -8.70 -1.47
N GLN A 23 0.54 -9.26 -1.89
CA GLN A 23 0.03 -10.51 -1.34
C GLN A 23 0.94 -11.70 -1.66
N PHE A 24 1.56 -11.73 -2.84
CA PHE A 24 2.53 -12.77 -3.20
C PHE A 24 3.76 -12.72 -2.30
N THR A 25 4.35 -11.54 -2.09
CA THR A 25 5.52 -11.39 -1.20
C THR A 25 5.17 -11.72 0.24
N LYS A 26 4.02 -11.29 0.74
CA LYS A 26 3.52 -11.63 2.08
C LYS A 26 3.25 -13.14 2.24
N TYR A 27 2.73 -13.79 1.19
CA TYR A 27 2.55 -15.24 1.16
C TYR A 27 3.89 -15.97 1.30
N LEU A 28 4.90 -15.57 0.51
CA LEU A 28 6.23 -16.17 0.60
C LEU A 28 6.82 -16.02 2.00
N MET A 29 6.73 -14.83 2.59
CA MET A 29 7.25 -14.54 3.93
C MET A 29 6.48 -15.30 5.01
N PHE A 30 5.18 -15.49 4.86
CA PHE A 30 4.36 -16.16 5.85
C PHE A 30 4.60 -17.68 5.88
N TYR A 31 4.60 -18.31 4.70
CA TYR A 31 4.71 -19.78 4.62
C TYR A 31 6.16 -20.30 4.52
N ASN A 32 7.06 -19.51 3.95
CA ASN A 32 8.44 -19.90 3.72
C ASN A 32 9.43 -19.06 4.55
N LYS A 33 9.00 -18.55 5.70
CA LYS A 33 9.80 -17.65 6.55
C LYS A 33 11.20 -18.17 6.84
N LYS A 34 11.38 -19.49 7.05
CA LYS A 34 12.69 -20.09 7.31
C LYS A 34 13.72 -19.87 6.20
N LEU A 35 13.26 -19.70 4.95
CA LEU A 35 14.13 -19.48 3.79
C LEU A 35 14.54 -18.00 3.64
N PHE A 36 13.74 -17.08 4.16
CA PHE A 36 13.90 -15.65 3.92
C PHE A 36 14.33 -14.85 5.16
N ILE A 37 13.94 -15.28 6.37
CA ILE A 37 14.32 -14.58 7.61
C ILE A 37 15.83 -14.53 7.77
N ASN A 38 16.33 -13.41 8.25
CA ASN A 38 17.75 -13.10 8.49
C ASN A 38 18.60 -13.06 7.22
N LYS A 39 17.99 -13.04 6.03
CA LYS A 39 18.73 -12.68 4.83
C LYS A 39 19.03 -11.19 4.87
N ASP A 40 20.32 -10.89 4.97
CA ASP A 40 20.83 -9.53 5.06
C ASP A 40 21.33 -9.06 3.71
N PHE A 41 20.86 -7.88 3.33
CA PHE A 41 21.27 -7.14 2.15
C PHE A 41 21.90 -5.84 2.61
N LEU A 42 22.70 -5.20 1.79
CA LEU A 42 23.43 -3.98 2.15
C LEU A 42 22.55 -2.90 2.80
N LEU A 43 21.36 -2.69 2.30
CA LEU A 43 20.46 -1.61 2.74
C LEU A 43 19.34 -2.07 3.68
N PHE A 44 18.97 -3.34 3.66
CA PHE A 44 17.86 -3.91 4.44
C PHE A 44 18.07 -5.39 4.70
N LYS A 45 17.41 -5.90 5.71
CA LYS A 45 17.28 -7.32 6.00
C LYS A 45 15.82 -7.75 5.95
N LEU A 46 15.60 -9.05 5.74
CA LEU A 46 14.27 -9.63 5.77
C LEU A 46 13.99 -10.19 7.18
N ASP A 47 12.99 -9.61 7.81
CA ASP A 47 12.43 -10.04 9.09
C ASP A 47 11.00 -10.55 8.91
N PHE A 48 10.38 -11.05 9.98
CA PHE A 48 8.96 -11.41 9.98
C PHE A 48 8.27 -10.82 11.19
N VAL A 49 7.44 -9.82 10.94
CA VAL A 49 6.69 -9.13 11.99
C VAL A 49 5.18 -9.25 11.72
N LYS A 50 4.40 -9.57 12.75
CA LYS A 50 2.95 -9.48 12.75
C LYS A 50 2.54 -8.12 13.28
N ASN A 51 2.11 -7.23 12.40
CA ASN A 51 1.68 -5.88 12.76
C ASN A 51 0.16 -5.87 13.03
N TYR A 52 -0.23 -5.66 14.29
CA TYR A 52 -1.62 -5.59 14.73
C TYR A 52 -2.19 -4.17 14.71
N GLY A 53 -1.39 -3.17 14.33
CA GLY A 53 -1.77 -1.76 14.27
C GLY A 53 -1.70 -1.16 12.86
N ALA A 54 -1.63 0.16 12.83
CA ALA A 54 -1.22 0.97 11.68
C ALA A 54 0.29 1.28 11.78
N ALA A 55 0.77 2.30 11.03
CA ALA A 55 2.14 2.77 11.14
C ALA A 55 2.49 3.08 12.61
N PHE A 56 3.73 2.75 13.01
CA PHE A 56 4.21 2.90 14.40
C PHE A 56 3.34 2.21 15.45
N ASN A 57 2.63 1.14 15.05
CA ASN A 57 1.74 0.36 15.93
C ASN A 57 0.54 1.15 16.50
N ILE A 58 0.16 2.28 15.86
CA ILE A 58 -1.01 3.08 16.24
C ILE A 58 -2.27 2.23 16.06
N PHE A 59 -3.24 2.35 16.99
CA PHE A 59 -4.46 1.55 17.04
C PHE A 59 -4.22 0.03 17.11
N SER A 60 -3.12 -0.39 17.74
CA SER A 60 -2.82 -1.82 17.92
C SER A 60 -3.98 -2.56 18.58
N GLY A 61 -4.34 -3.74 18.04
CA GLY A 61 -5.48 -4.53 18.48
C GLY A 61 -6.82 -4.13 17.89
N SER A 62 -6.94 -2.96 17.26
CA SER A 62 -8.21 -2.45 16.68
C SER A 62 -8.44 -2.97 15.25
N ARG A 63 -8.37 -4.31 15.06
CA ARG A 63 -8.50 -4.97 13.75
C ARG A 63 -9.71 -4.48 12.94
N VAL A 64 -10.90 -4.49 13.56
CA VAL A 64 -12.15 -4.12 12.88
C VAL A 64 -12.10 -2.68 12.39
N PHE A 65 -11.68 -1.77 13.26
CA PHE A 65 -11.56 -0.34 12.95
C PHE A 65 -10.57 -0.11 11.76
N LEU A 66 -9.40 -0.72 11.81
CA LEU A 66 -8.41 -0.59 10.74
C LEU A 66 -8.86 -1.22 9.42
N SER A 67 -9.65 -2.32 9.48
CA SER A 67 -10.26 -2.92 8.30
C SER A 67 -11.30 -2.00 7.67
N LEU A 68 -12.16 -1.40 8.49
CA LEU A 68 -13.18 -0.42 8.04
C LEU A 68 -12.53 0.81 7.40
N ILE A 69 -11.44 1.32 7.98
CA ILE A 69 -10.64 2.41 7.39
C ILE A 69 -10.12 2.00 6.00
N SER A 70 -9.56 0.79 5.87
CA SER A 70 -9.07 0.31 4.58
C SER A 70 -10.18 0.22 3.54
N ILE A 71 -11.35 -0.30 3.90
CA ILE A 71 -12.53 -0.37 3.02
C ILE A 71 -12.99 1.04 2.62
N PHE A 72 -13.09 1.95 3.59
CA PHE A 72 -13.54 3.32 3.34
C PHE A 72 -12.62 4.05 2.35
N PHE A 73 -11.31 4.06 2.60
CA PHE A 73 -10.37 4.73 1.71
C PHE A 73 -10.28 4.06 0.34
N SER A 74 -10.35 2.72 0.26
CA SER A 74 -10.39 2.02 -1.02
C SER A 74 -11.62 2.42 -1.84
N THR A 75 -12.79 2.45 -1.22
CA THR A 75 -14.04 2.85 -1.87
C THR A 75 -13.99 4.32 -2.32
N LEU A 76 -13.48 5.20 -1.45
CA LEU A 76 -13.30 6.62 -1.76
C LEU A 76 -12.37 6.83 -2.97
N LEU A 77 -11.24 6.14 -3.01
CA LEU A 77 -10.28 6.27 -4.11
C LEU A 77 -10.86 5.75 -5.43
N ILE A 78 -11.55 4.61 -5.42
CA ILE A 78 -12.27 4.11 -6.60
C ILE A 78 -13.29 5.13 -7.06
N TYR A 79 -14.10 5.67 -6.16
CA TYR A 79 -15.07 6.71 -6.47
C TYR A 79 -14.41 7.95 -7.10
N LEU A 80 -13.29 8.43 -6.55
CA LEU A 80 -12.56 9.59 -7.10
C LEU A 80 -12.00 9.32 -8.50
N ILE A 81 -11.47 8.11 -8.76
CA ILE A 81 -10.98 7.70 -10.07
C ILE A 81 -12.10 7.76 -11.12
N PHE A 82 -13.30 7.27 -10.77
CA PHE A 82 -14.39 7.18 -11.74
C PHE A 82 -15.24 8.45 -11.87
N ARG A 83 -15.40 9.22 -10.79
CA ARG A 83 -16.25 10.43 -10.78
C ARG A 83 -15.66 11.56 -11.62
N LYS A 84 -14.37 11.83 -11.51
CA LYS A 84 -13.74 12.99 -12.16
C LYS A 84 -13.30 12.66 -13.59
N ASN A 85 -13.78 13.44 -14.56
CA ASN A 85 -13.32 13.35 -15.95
C ASN A 85 -12.09 14.25 -16.25
N THR A 86 -11.68 15.07 -15.27
CA THR A 86 -10.59 16.06 -15.36
C THR A 86 -9.39 15.73 -14.47
N LEU A 87 -9.21 14.46 -14.10
CA LEU A 87 -8.01 14.03 -13.39
C LEU A 87 -6.78 14.18 -14.29
N ASN A 88 -5.66 14.58 -13.73
CA ASN A 88 -4.38 14.49 -14.43
C ASN A 88 -3.74 13.10 -14.20
N LEU A 89 -2.66 12.80 -14.92
CA LEU A 89 -1.99 11.51 -14.79
C LEU A 89 -1.36 11.31 -13.40
N PHE A 90 -0.88 12.38 -12.76
CA PHE A 90 -0.33 12.29 -11.40
C PHE A 90 -1.39 11.90 -10.38
N ASP A 91 -2.61 12.44 -10.48
CA ASP A 91 -3.73 12.03 -9.63
C ASP A 91 -4.01 10.52 -9.80
N LEU A 92 -4.06 10.05 -11.03
CA LEU A 92 -4.36 8.65 -11.32
C LEU A 92 -3.26 7.71 -10.80
N TYR A 93 -1.98 8.05 -11.00
CA TYR A 93 -0.88 7.28 -10.43
C TYR A 93 -0.95 7.27 -8.90
N SER A 94 -1.09 8.44 -8.27
CA SER A 94 -1.15 8.52 -6.81
C SER A 94 -2.31 7.70 -6.24
N TYR A 95 -3.51 7.83 -6.81
CA TYR A 95 -4.67 7.06 -6.36
C TYR A 95 -4.50 5.56 -6.57
N SER A 96 -3.87 5.14 -7.67
CA SER A 96 -3.62 3.72 -7.94
C SER A 96 -2.63 3.11 -6.95
N PHE A 97 -1.56 3.81 -6.65
CA PHE A 97 -0.56 3.35 -5.68
C PHE A 97 -1.14 3.29 -4.26
N ILE A 98 -1.86 4.33 -3.82
CA ILE A 98 -2.51 4.33 -2.50
C ILE A 98 -3.59 3.24 -2.44
N LEU A 99 -4.41 3.09 -3.47
CA LEU A 99 -5.47 2.09 -3.54
C LEU A 99 -4.90 0.67 -3.43
N GLY A 100 -3.86 0.35 -4.23
CA GLY A 100 -3.22 -0.97 -4.21
C GLY A 100 -2.66 -1.33 -2.84
N GLY A 101 -1.93 -0.41 -2.21
CA GLY A 101 -1.39 -0.62 -0.87
C GLY A 101 -2.46 -0.69 0.22
N THR A 102 -3.49 0.16 0.14
CA THR A 102 -4.60 0.14 1.11
C THR A 102 -5.38 -1.17 1.05
N ILE A 103 -5.65 -1.68 -0.16
CA ILE A 103 -6.30 -2.99 -0.34
C ILE A 103 -5.38 -4.11 0.16
N GLY A 104 -4.09 -4.09 -0.18
CA GLY A 104 -3.12 -5.10 0.23
C GLY A 104 -3.09 -5.28 1.76
N ASN A 105 -2.92 -4.18 2.51
CA ASN A 105 -2.95 -4.20 3.97
C ASN A 105 -4.35 -4.49 4.53
N GLY A 106 -5.41 -4.08 3.84
CA GLY A 106 -6.80 -4.36 4.20
C GLY A 106 -7.13 -5.85 4.12
N ILE A 107 -6.68 -6.54 3.07
CA ILE A 107 -6.84 -7.99 2.92
C ILE A 107 -6.24 -8.74 4.11
N ASP A 108 -5.02 -8.41 4.48
CA ASP A 108 -4.34 -9.03 5.62
C ASP A 108 -5.13 -8.84 6.93
N ARG A 109 -5.61 -7.63 7.20
CA ARG A 109 -6.40 -7.34 8.41
C ARG A 109 -7.72 -8.11 8.43
N ILE A 110 -8.40 -8.22 7.29
CA ILE A 110 -9.70 -8.92 7.19
C ILE A 110 -9.51 -10.43 7.38
N TYR A 111 -8.53 -11.04 6.70
CA TYR A 111 -8.38 -12.50 6.71
C TYR A 111 -7.51 -13.01 7.86
N LYS A 112 -6.35 -12.36 8.11
CA LYS A 112 -5.36 -12.83 9.08
C LYS A 112 -5.49 -12.16 10.45
N GLY A 113 -6.09 -10.97 10.53
CA GLY A 113 -6.17 -10.16 11.74
C GLY A 113 -4.92 -9.33 12.05
N PHE A 114 -3.88 -9.43 11.24
CA PHE A 114 -2.65 -8.66 11.32
C PHE A 114 -2.07 -8.46 9.92
N VAL A 115 -1.22 -7.46 9.74
CA VAL A 115 -0.46 -7.25 8.52
C VAL A 115 0.89 -7.97 8.62
N VAL A 116 1.34 -8.60 7.53
CA VAL A 116 2.68 -9.19 7.44
C VAL A 116 3.67 -8.14 6.99
N ASP A 117 4.60 -7.75 7.87
CA ASP A 117 5.69 -6.84 7.57
C ASP A 117 7.02 -7.60 7.54
N PHE A 118 7.94 -7.24 6.63
CA PHE A 118 9.13 -8.04 6.43
C PHE A 118 10.39 -7.28 5.95
N ILE A 119 10.30 -6.01 5.58
CA ILE A 119 11.44 -5.19 5.17
C ILE A 119 11.90 -4.38 6.38
N ASN A 120 13.11 -4.66 6.87
CA ASN A 120 13.74 -3.95 7.97
C ASN A 120 14.99 -3.22 7.44
N LEU A 121 15.05 -1.90 7.58
CA LEU A 121 16.18 -1.10 7.10
C LEU A 121 17.38 -1.24 8.02
N ASN A 122 18.57 -1.44 7.43
CA ASN A 122 19.83 -1.53 8.18
C ASN A 122 20.42 -0.16 8.56
N ILE A 123 20.05 0.90 7.83
CA ILE A 123 20.70 2.21 7.91
C ILE A 123 20.06 3.09 8.98
N ILE A 124 18.77 2.92 9.23
CA ILE A 124 17.98 3.71 10.18
C ILE A 124 17.06 2.81 11.00
N ASN A 125 16.81 3.24 12.23
CA ASN A 125 15.82 2.56 13.07
C ASN A 125 14.40 2.97 12.62
N PHE A 126 13.84 2.21 11.69
CA PHE A 126 12.51 2.42 11.12
C PHE A 126 11.65 1.18 11.34
N PRO A 127 10.34 1.32 11.60
CA PRO A 127 9.46 0.18 11.72
C PRO A 127 9.54 -0.74 10.50
N VAL A 128 9.48 -2.05 10.72
CA VAL A 128 9.43 -3.04 9.64
C VAL A 128 8.17 -2.80 8.82
N PHE A 129 8.27 -2.87 7.51
CA PHE A 129 7.20 -2.55 6.56
C PHE A 129 7.14 -3.57 5.42
N ASN A 130 6.21 -3.38 4.48
CA ASN A 130 5.94 -4.27 3.37
C ASN A 130 5.76 -3.52 2.03
N ILE A 131 5.44 -4.24 0.96
CA ILE A 131 5.25 -3.66 -0.39
C ILE A 131 4.04 -2.73 -0.44
N ALA A 132 2.95 -3.03 0.27
CA ALA A 132 1.79 -2.15 0.34
C ALA A 132 2.15 -0.79 0.95
N ASP A 133 2.98 -0.77 2.01
CA ASP A 133 3.43 0.47 2.65
C ASP A 133 4.31 1.31 1.71
N ILE A 134 5.23 0.66 0.98
CA ILE A 134 6.02 1.34 -0.08
C ILE A 134 5.08 1.97 -1.10
N SER A 135 4.10 1.22 -1.55
CA SER A 135 3.13 1.69 -2.53
C SER A 135 2.36 2.92 -2.03
N ILE A 136 1.81 2.86 -0.82
CA ILE A 136 1.11 4.00 -0.20
C ILE A 136 2.02 5.23 -0.15
N ASN A 137 3.27 5.08 0.30
CA ASN A 137 4.22 6.20 0.39
C ASN A 137 4.54 6.80 -0.99
N ILE A 138 4.78 5.97 -2.02
CA ILE A 138 4.98 6.44 -3.40
C ILE A 138 3.75 7.24 -3.86
N GLY A 139 2.56 6.71 -3.63
CA GLY A 139 1.32 7.39 -3.99
C GLY A 139 1.16 8.75 -3.31
N PHE A 140 1.46 8.84 -2.01
CA PHE A 140 1.44 10.11 -1.28
C PHE A 140 2.47 11.11 -1.80
N ILE A 141 3.70 10.68 -2.11
CA ILE A 141 4.75 11.54 -2.68
C ILE A 141 4.28 12.13 -4.02
N ILE A 142 3.72 11.29 -4.90
CA ILE A 142 3.18 11.75 -6.19
C ILE A 142 2.03 12.75 -5.98
N LEU A 143 1.13 12.48 -5.03
CA LEU A 143 0.01 13.35 -4.72
C LEU A 143 0.48 14.73 -4.23
N LEU A 144 1.40 14.76 -3.29
CA LEU A 144 1.98 15.99 -2.75
C LEU A 144 2.71 16.78 -3.85
N TYR A 145 3.53 16.11 -4.65
CA TYR A 145 4.19 16.74 -5.79
C TYR A 145 3.18 17.41 -6.73
N ASN A 146 2.08 16.73 -7.05
CA ASN A 146 1.04 17.27 -7.92
C ASN A 146 0.35 18.50 -7.32
N ILE A 147 0.05 18.48 -6.02
CA ILE A 147 -0.55 19.62 -5.32
C ILE A 147 0.37 20.85 -5.38
N PHE A 148 1.66 20.68 -5.04
CA PHE A 148 2.61 21.77 -5.06
C PHE A 148 2.87 22.34 -6.46
N LYS A 149 2.85 21.48 -7.49
CA LYS A 149 3.01 21.89 -8.88
C LYS A 149 1.83 22.70 -9.38
N ASN A 150 0.60 22.37 -8.99
CA ASN A 150 -0.61 23.03 -9.46
C ASN A 150 -0.94 24.32 -8.68
N ASN A 151 -0.30 24.56 -7.55
CA ASN A 151 -0.43 25.79 -6.75
C ASN A 151 0.61 26.88 -7.13
N ARG A 152 1.43 26.62 -8.14
CA ARG A 152 2.33 27.61 -8.75
C ARG A 152 1.78 28.07 -10.11
#